data_14ad3db56845bc81ce4d24d4e2158138
#
_entry.id   14ad3db56845bc81ce4d24d4e2158138
#
_cell.length_a   1.000
_cell.length_b   1.000
_cell.length_c   1.000
_cell.angle_alpha   90.00
_cell.angle_beta   90.00
_cell.angle_gamma   90.00
#
_symmetry.space_group_name_H-M   'P 1'
#
loop_
_entity.id
_entity.type
_entity.pdbx_description
1 polymer ?
#
loop_
_entity_poly.entity_id
_entity_poly.type
_entity_poly.pdbx_seq_one_letter_code
_entity_poly.pdbx_strand_id
1 'polypeptide(L)'
;IENITVLKDAAATSIYGARAANGVVVITTKKAGKNQLNVLFSATLTVRPYNFYTGHLAGTADMIEMEKEWAAMNPNLQGEGASQYAQNLLDNASMYSCLGVQAILKHHTGAISEAQMEQTLHELASQGFRYYDDVKKYGKRNPFSQQYNLNIGRGTEKNTFNASLSYRNNREEDKYTDSESFGLNLQNTSRLTSWLSLDLGTYLNYGDGTTQSYNLTSPGYNYVPYSSLLNGDGSYYTNTAADRYSKSQQEIISSYGLYSMDITPLDELGRNLSKSKNFSNRTFARLNFKFTDWLRY
;
A
#
# COMPACT_ATOMS: atom_id res chain seq x y z
N ILE A 1 16.66 20.84 -13.83
CA ILE A 1 17.76 21.03 -12.88
C ILE A 1 18.97 21.53 -13.65
N GLU A 2 19.67 22.55 -13.15
CA GLU A 2 20.92 23.06 -13.68
C GLU A 2 22.11 22.48 -12.88
N ASN A 3 22.00 22.51 -11.54
CA ASN A 3 23.02 22.01 -10.65
C ASN A 3 22.40 21.41 -9.38
N ILE A 4 23.07 20.40 -8.83
CA ILE A 4 22.81 19.83 -7.52
C ILE A 4 24.08 19.89 -6.71
N THR A 5 24.07 20.64 -5.62
CA THR A 5 25.21 20.78 -4.71
C THR A 5 24.84 20.14 -3.36
N VAL A 6 25.71 19.25 -2.89
CA VAL A 6 25.56 18.62 -1.58
C VAL A 6 26.53 19.27 -0.62
N LEU A 7 26.01 19.93 0.40
CA LEU A 7 26.78 20.58 1.47
C LEU A 7 26.78 19.66 2.69
N LYS A 8 27.96 19.21 3.11
CA LYS A 8 28.13 18.30 4.25
C LYS A 8 28.87 18.95 5.42
N ASP A 9 29.55 20.08 5.17
CA ASP A 9 30.37 20.76 6.17
C ASP A 9 29.54 21.64 7.10
N ALA A 10 29.90 21.69 8.36
CA ALA A 10 29.21 22.49 9.38
C ALA A 10 29.16 24.00 9.03
N ALA A 11 30.22 24.53 8.41
CA ALA A 11 30.28 25.94 7.97
C ALA A 11 29.29 26.25 6.86
N ALA A 12 29.15 25.34 5.88
CA ALA A 12 28.19 25.47 4.78
C ALA A 12 26.74 25.25 5.24
N THR A 13 26.52 24.36 6.22
CA THR A 13 25.18 24.08 6.78
C THR A 13 24.70 25.16 7.74
N SER A 14 25.60 25.91 8.39
CA SER A 14 25.25 26.99 9.32
C SER A 14 24.36 28.06 8.69
N ILE A 15 24.52 28.33 7.39
CA ILE A 15 23.70 29.27 6.62
C ILE A 15 22.23 28.84 6.54
N TYR A 16 21.96 27.54 6.65
CA TYR A 16 20.62 26.93 6.49
C TYR A 16 19.93 26.62 7.84
N GLY A 17 20.62 26.93 8.97
CA GLY A 17 20.09 26.80 10.32
C GLY A 17 20.02 25.36 10.83
N ALA A 18 19.32 25.15 11.96
CA ALA A 18 19.32 23.88 12.70
C ALA A 18 18.80 22.65 11.89
N ARG A 19 18.01 22.85 10.86
CA ARG A 19 17.53 21.77 9.98
C ARG A 19 18.61 21.20 9.08
N ALA A 20 19.76 21.85 8.97
CA ALA A 20 20.89 21.46 8.14
C ALA A 20 21.89 20.52 8.84
N ALA A 21 21.63 20.09 10.08
CA ALA A 21 22.53 19.26 10.88
C ALA A 21 23.00 17.97 10.17
N ASN A 22 22.17 17.40 9.29
CA ASN A 22 22.47 16.19 8.51
C ASN A 22 22.96 16.49 7.08
N GLY A 23 23.28 17.77 6.77
CA GLY A 23 23.65 18.22 5.45
C GLY A 23 22.52 18.92 4.68
N VAL A 24 22.88 19.57 3.58
CA VAL A 24 21.94 20.31 2.73
C VAL A 24 22.16 19.90 1.27
N VAL A 25 21.09 19.61 0.57
CA VAL A 25 21.09 19.43 -0.88
C VAL A 25 20.50 20.69 -1.52
N VAL A 26 21.36 21.47 -2.21
CA VAL A 26 20.94 22.67 -2.94
C VAL A 26 20.69 22.31 -4.39
N ILE A 27 19.44 22.49 -4.82
CA ILE A 27 19.04 22.22 -6.21
C ILE A 27 18.82 23.57 -6.90
N THR A 28 19.62 23.85 -7.91
CA THR A 28 19.48 25.03 -8.78
C THR A 28 18.72 24.63 -10.04
N THR A 29 17.68 25.36 -10.38
CA THR A 29 16.91 25.13 -11.62
C THR A 29 17.43 26.01 -12.75
N LYS A 30 17.36 25.50 -13.98
CA LYS A 30 17.71 26.27 -15.18
C LYS A 30 16.84 27.54 -15.27
N LYS A 31 17.47 28.66 -15.54
CA LYS A 31 16.78 29.91 -15.84
C LYS A 31 16.52 30.00 -17.35
N ALA A 32 15.44 30.67 -17.73
CA ALA A 32 15.15 30.93 -19.14
C ALA A 32 16.28 31.78 -19.77
N GLY A 33 16.69 31.43 -20.99
CA GLY A 33 17.67 32.19 -21.75
C GLY A 33 17.15 33.62 -22.09
N LYS A 34 18.08 34.56 -22.33
CA LYS A 34 17.72 35.94 -22.71
C LYS A 34 16.99 35.94 -24.05
N ASN A 35 15.90 36.72 -24.09
CA ASN A 35 15.08 36.98 -25.31
C ASN A 35 14.51 35.73 -26.00
N GLN A 36 14.34 34.63 -25.25
CA GLN A 36 13.78 33.38 -25.77
C GLN A 36 12.56 32.97 -24.92
N LEU A 37 11.53 32.51 -25.63
CA LEU A 37 10.42 31.78 -25.02
C LEU A 37 10.73 30.31 -25.15
N ASN A 38 10.76 29.62 -24.02
CA ASN A 38 10.99 28.19 -23.94
C ASN A 38 9.73 27.52 -23.41
N VAL A 39 9.16 26.61 -24.19
CA VAL A 39 8.01 25.81 -23.77
C VAL A 39 8.39 24.35 -23.89
N LEU A 40 8.35 23.64 -22.78
CA LEU A 40 8.65 22.22 -22.73
C LEU A 40 7.44 21.49 -22.12
N PHE A 41 6.88 20.59 -22.90
CA PHE A 41 5.90 19.63 -22.42
C PHE A 41 6.51 18.24 -22.36
N SER A 42 6.27 17.52 -21.28
CA SER A 42 6.63 16.09 -21.15
C SER A 42 5.47 15.30 -20.60
N ALA A 43 5.27 14.12 -21.16
CA ALA A 43 4.32 13.13 -20.68
C ALA A 43 5.06 11.82 -20.45
N THR A 44 4.88 11.23 -19.29
CA THR A 44 5.43 9.92 -18.93
C THR A 44 4.29 9.01 -18.52
N LEU A 45 4.20 7.87 -19.20
CA LEU A 45 3.25 6.80 -18.88
C LEU A 45 4.05 5.57 -18.48
N THR A 46 3.74 5.02 -17.33
CA THR A 46 4.42 3.83 -16.82
C THR A 46 3.38 2.77 -16.50
N VAL A 47 3.54 1.61 -17.12
CA VAL A 47 2.77 0.39 -16.83
C VAL A 47 3.75 -0.64 -16.30
N ARG A 48 3.47 -1.20 -15.14
CA ARG A 48 4.26 -2.29 -14.56
C ARG A 48 3.38 -3.53 -14.45
N PRO A 49 3.70 -4.63 -15.13
CA PRO A 49 2.97 -5.87 -14.91
C PRO A 49 3.08 -6.31 -13.46
N TYR A 50 1.96 -6.58 -12.84
CA TYR A 50 1.92 -7.16 -11.50
C TYR A 50 2.37 -8.62 -11.59
N ASN A 51 3.39 -8.97 -10.83
CA ASN A 51 3.88 -10.33 -10.73
C ASN A 51 3.91 -10.74 -9.26
N PHE A 52 2.97 -11.59 -8.87
CA PHE A 52 2.96 -12.19 -7.54
C PHE A 52 3.77 -13.48 -7.58
N TYR A 53 4.96 -13.44 -6.98
CA TYR A 53 5.83 -14.60 -6.91
C TYR A 53 5.43 -15.50 -5.73
N THR A 54 5.00 -16.72 -6.02
CA THR A 54 4.54 -17.70 -5.04
C THR A 54 5.58 -18.78 -4.69
N GLY A 55 6.74 -18.78 -5.32
CA GLY A 55 7.75 -19.83 -5.17
C GLY A 55 8.39 -19.95 -3.77
N HIS A 56 8.07 -19.04 -2.84
CA HIS A 56 8.46 -19.09 -1.43
C HIS A 56 7.31 -19.47 -0.50
N LEU A 57 6.13 -19.74 -1.06
CA LEU A 57 4.93 -20.08 -0.32
C LEU A 57 4.68 -21.60 -0.42
N ALA A 58 4.17 -22.16 0.66
CA ALA A 58 3.69 -23.55 0.65
C ALA A 58 2.44 -23.68 -0.23
N GLY A 59 2.40 -24.71 -1.04
CA GLY A 59 1.21 -25.09 -1.81
C GLY A 59 0.16 -25.78 -0.94
N THR A 60 -0.97 -26.10 -1.54
CA THR A 60 -2.05 -26.80 -0.83
C THR A 60 -1.64 -28.22 -0.41
N ALA A 61 -0.85 -28.92 -1.22
CA ALA A 61 -0.34 -30.26 -0.88
C ALA A 61 0.58 -30.20 0.34
N ASP A 62 1.55 -29.28 0.35
CA ASP A 62 2.48 -29.10 1.46
C ASP A 62 1.73 -28.73 2.76
N MET A 63 0.69 -27.88 2.64
CA MET A 63 -0.12 -27.48 3.79
C MET A 63 -0.88 -28.67 4.38
N ILE A 64 -1.49 -29.51 3.56
CA ILE A 64 -2.19 -30.70 4.03
C ILE A 64 -1.24 -31.71 4.66
N GLU A 65 -0.03 -31.87 4.12
CA GLU A 65 1.00 -32.71 4.74
C GLU A 65 1.39 -32.18 6.13
N MET A 66 1.63 -30.88 6.27
CA MET A 66 1.88 -30.26 7.58
C MET A 66 0.74 -30.45 8.58
N GLU A 67 -0.52 -30.36 8.13
CA GLU A 67 -1.69 -30.58 8.99
C GLU A 67 -1.81 -32.04 9.45
N LYS A 68 -1.50 -33.01 8.57
CA LYS A 68 -1.40 -34.42 8.94
C LYS A 68 -0.27 -34.69 9.94
N GLU A 69 0.90 -34.13 9.70
CA GLU A 69 2.04 -34.26 10.62
C GLU A 69 1.73 -33.64 11.98
N TRP A 70 1.11 -32.44 12.00
CA TRP A 70 0.68 -31.80 13.24
C TRP A 70 -0.24 -32.72 14.05
N ALA A 71 -1.24 -33.35 13.41
CA ALA A 71 -2.16 -34.26 14.06
C ALA A 71 -1.46 -35.54 14.58
N ALA A 72 -0.55 -36.09 13.79
CA ALA A 72 0.22 -37.28 14.16
C ALA A 72 1.18 -37.02 15.33
N MET A 73 1.75 -35.81 15.41
CA MET A 73 2.65 -35.41 16.50
C MET A 73 1.93 -34.90 17.76
N ASN A 74 0.61 -34.64 17.68
CA ASN A 74 -0.14 -34.12 18.82
C ASN A 74 -0.52 -35.25 19.80
N PRO A 75 0.07 -35.33 21.02
CA PRO A 75 -0.16 -36.40 21.95
C PRO A 75 -1.60 -36.47 22.46
N ASN A 76 -2.32 -35.32 22.45
CA ASN A 76 -3.71 -35.27 22.90
C ASN A 76 -4.71 -35.86 21.86
N LEU A 77 -4.26 -36.09 20.62
CA LEU A 77 -5.03 -36.80 19.60
C LEU A 77 -4.72 -38.30 19.57
N GLN A 78 -3.92 -38.79 20.55
CA GLN A 78 -3.54 -40.19 20.71
C GLN A 78 -4.20 -40.79 21.96
N GLY A 79 -4.72 -42.00 21.87
CA GLY A 79 -5.22 -42.76 23.00
C GLY A 79 -6.57 -42.32 23.59
N GLU A 80 -6.78 -42.64 24.88
CA GLU A 80 -8.03 -42.31 25.58
C GLU A 80 -8.19 -40.80 25.73
N GLY A 81 -9.38 -40.26 25.39
CA GLY A 81 -9.68 -38.83 25.45
C GLY A 81 -9.44 -38.06 24.12
N ALA A 82 -8.85 -38.67 23.11
CA ALA A 82 -8.59 -38.02 21.82
C ALA A 82 -9.86 -37.47 21.17
N SER A 83 -10.96 -38.22 21.22
CA SER A 83 -12.26 -37.79 20.67
C SER A 83 -12.81 -36.54 21.40
N GLN A 84 -12.72 -36.51 22.74
CA GLN A 84 -13.16 -35.35 23.52
C GLN A 84 -12.27 -34.12 23.27
N TYR A 85 -10.96 -34.32 23.16
CA TYR A 85 -10.03 -33.24 22.81
C TYR A 85 -10.31 -32.70 21.41
N ALA A 86 -10.51 -33.57 20.41
CA ALA A 86 -10.86 -33.17 19.07
C ALA A 86 -12.19 -32.38 19.03
N GLN A 87 -13.21 -32.80 19.79
CA GLN A 87 -14.47 -32.08 19.89
C GLN A 87 -14.28 -30.70 20.51
N ASN A 88 -13.48 -30.59 21.57
CA ASN A 88 -13.18 -29.30 22.20
C ASN A 88 -12.47 -28.34 21.22
N LEU A 89 -11.60 -28.85 20.35
CA LEU A 89 -10.96 -28.05 19.30
C LEU A 89 -11.96 -27.57 18.24
N LEU A 90 -12.85 -28.45 17.80
CA LEU A 90 -13.93 -28.10 16.85
C LEU A 90 -14.90 -27.07 17.42
N ASP A 91 -15.16 -27.11 18.73
CA ASP A 91 -16.03 -26.15 19.43
C ASP A 91 -15.35 -24.78 19.62
N ASN A 92 -14.01 -24.71 19.48
CA ASN A 92 -13.23 -23.48 19.54
C ASN A 92 -12.71 -23.09 18.14
N ALA A 93 -13.62 -22.87 17.19
CA ALA A 93 -13.34 -22.64 15.77
C ALA A 93 -12.28 -21.55 15.48
N SER A 94 -12.15 -20.52 16.32
CA SER A 94 -11.18 -19.44 16.16
C SER A 94 -9.70 -19.89 16.09
N MET A 95 -9.37 -21.08 16.57
CA MET A 95 -8.00 -21.60 16.54
C MET A 95 -7.76 -22.64 15.44
N TYR A 96 -8.83 -23.27 14.89
CA TYR A 96 -8.72 -24.41 13.97
C TYR A 96 -9.69 -24.32 12.80
N SER A 97 -9.78 -23.14 12.20
CA SER A 97 -10.66 -22.91 11.04
C SER A 97 -10.14 -23.51 9.73
N CYS A 98 -8.93 -24.07 9.72
CA CYS A 98 -8.37 -24.75 8.55
C CYS A 98 -9.18 -26.00 8.22
N LEU A 99 -9.70 -26.10 6.98
CA LEU A 99 -10.59 -27.19 6.58
C LEU A 99 -9.93 -28.58 6.68
N GLY A 100 -8.63 -28.70 6.42
CA GLY A 100 -7.91 -29.94 6.55
C GLY A 100 -7.84 -30.39 8.01
N VAL A 101 -7.48 -29.51 8.92
CA VAL A 101 -7.49 -29.78 10.38
C VAL A 101 -8.90 -30.17 10.83
N GLN A 102 -9.94 -29.46 10.38
CA GLN A 102 -11.32 -29.82 10.73
C GLN A 102 -11.70 -31.23 10.24
N ALA A 103 -11.28 -31.63 9.04
CA ALA A 103 -11.52 -32.99 8.54
C ALA A 103 -10.83 -34.04 9.44
N ILE A 104 -9.58 -33.80 9.83
CA ILE A 104 -8.84 -34.69 10.73
C ILE A 104 -9.53 -34.78 12.10
N LEU A 105 -9.91 -33.65 12.69
CA LEU A 105 -10.60 -33.61 14.00
C LEU A 105 -11.98 -34.31 13.93
N LYS A 106 -12.75 -34.13 12.85
CA LYS A 106 -14.04 -34.82 12.66
C LYS A 106 -13.87 -36.35 12.56
N HIS A 107 -12.75 -36.79 11.99
CA HIS A 107 -12.44 -38.22 12.00
C HIS A 107 -12.17 -38.71 13.43
N HIS A 108 -11.38 -38.00 14.22
CA HIS A 108 -11.10 -38.35 15.63
C HIS A 108 -12.37 -38.35 16.51
N THR A 109 -13.38 -37.57 16.19
CA THR A 109 -14.69 -37.59 16.89
C THR A 109 -15.59 -38.72 16.38
N GLY A 110 -15.25 -39.43 15.31
CA GLY A 110 -16.10 -40.42 14.65
C GLY A 110 -17.22 -39.83 13.78
N ALA A 111 -17.23 -38.50 13.57
CA ALA A 111 -18.23 -37.81 12.74
C ALA A 111 -18.11 -38.15 11.23
N ILE A 112 -16.90 -38.48 10.77
CA ILE A 112 -16.62 -38.97 9.41
C ILE A 112 -15.70 -40.17 9.44
N SER A 113 -15.79 -41.01 8.43
CA SER A 113 -14.88 -42.17 8.26
C SER A 113 -13.49 -41.70 7.80
N GLU A 114 -12.48 -42.54 8.00
CA GLU A 114 -11.12 -42.31 7.48
C GLU A 114 -11.13 -42.08 5.95
N ALA A 115 -11.90 -42.88 5.20
CA ALA A 115 -12.03 -42.71 3.75
C ALA A 115 -12.58 -41.31 3.37
N GLN A 116 -13.57 -40.82 4.09
CA GLN A 116 -14.12 -39.48 3.86
C GLN A 116 -13.11 -38.38 4.24
N MET A 117 -12.35 -38.54 5.33
CA MET A 117 -11.27 -37.63 5.71
C MET A 117 -10.22 -37.57 4.60
N GLU A 118 -9.67 -38.73 4.18
CA GLU A 118 -8.63 -38.80 3.14
C GLU A 118 -9.11 -38.21 1.80
N GLN A 119 -10.38 -38.48 1.42
CA GLN A 119 -10.96 -37.85 0.23
C GLN A 119 -10.97 -36.35 0.34
N THR A 120 -11.43 -35.79 1.47
CA THR A 120 -11.47 -34.35 1.70
C THR A 120 -10.07 -33.75 1.64
N LEU A 121 -9.08 -34.34 2.31
CA LEU A 121 -7.71 -33.90 2.30
C LEU A 121 -7.08 -33.92 0.92
N HIS A 122 -7.36 -34.96 0.13
CA HIS A 122 -6.92 -35.09 -1.27
C HIS A 122 -7.52 -33.97 -2.15
N GLU A 123 -8.81 -33.69 -2.01
CA GLU A 123 -9.49 -32.62 -2.73
C GLU A 123 -8.89 -31.26 -2.40
N LEU A 124 -8.59 -30.99 -1.13
CA LEU A 124 -7.93 -29.75 -0.70
C LEU A 124 -6.49 -29.66 -1.23
N ALA A 125 -5.73 -30.76 -1.15
CA ALA A 125 -4.35 -30.82 -1.63
C ALA A 125 -4.22 -30.54 -3.13
N SER A 126 -5.24 -30.86 -3.92
CA SER A 126 -5.25 -30.70 -5.38
C SER A 126 -5.46 -29.25 -5.86
N GLN A 127 -5.73 -28.29 -4.95
CA GLN A 127 -6.16 -26.94 -5.33
C GLN A 127 -5.01 -25.95 -5.62
N GLY A 128 -3.76 -26.37 -5.53
CA GLY A 128 -2.60 -25.55 -5.89
C GLY A 128 -2.40 -24.34 -4.99
N PHE A 129 -2.56 -23.13 -5.52
CA PHE A 129 -2.42 -21.86 -4.81
C PHE A 129 -3.72 -21.04 -4.85
N ARG A 130 -4.85 -21.69 -4.75
CA ARG A 130 -6.18 -21.11 -4.96
C ARG A 130 -6.39 -19.78 -4.28
N TYR A 131 -6.00 -19.64 -3.00
CA TYR A 131 -6.16 -18.40 -2.25
C TYR A 131 -5.37 -17.25 -2.88
N TYR A 132 -4.13 -17.49 -3.25
CA TYR A 132 -3.26 -16.46 -3.83
C TYR A 132 -3.70 -16.08 -5.25
N ASP A 133 -4.29 -17.00 -6.00
CA ASP A 133 -4.89 -16.73 -7.30
C ASP A 133 -6.13 -15.83 -7.15
N ASP A 134 -6.95 -16.05 -6.14
CA ASP A 134 -8.07 -15.18 -5.79
C ASP A 134 -7.58 -13.79 -5.36
N VAL A 135 -6.56 -13.70 -4.50
CA VAL A 135 -5.95 -12.43 -4.11
C VAL A 135 -5.45 -11.65 -5.32
N LYS A 136 -4.74 -12.32 -6.22
CA LYS A 136 -4.25 -11.73 -7.46
C LYS A 136 -5.38 -11.22 -8.34
N LYS A 137 -6.43 -12.01 -8.52
CA LYS A 137 -7.56 -11.69 -9.41
C LYS A 137 -8.44 -10.58 -8.84
N TYR A 138 -8.76 -10.63 -7.55
CA TYR A 138 -9.76 -9.76 -6.94
C TYR A 138 -9.16 -8.58 -6.17
N GLY A 139 -7.97 -8.74 -5.57
CA GLY A 139 -7.32 -7.74 -4.75
C GLY A 139 -6.28 -6.88 -5.48
N LYS A 140 -5.71 -7.40 -6.57
CA LYS A 140 -4.57 -6.78 -7.25
C LYS A 140 -4.89 -6.33 -8.68
N ARG A 141 -4.05 -5.44 -9.22
CA ARG A 141 -4.10 -4.97 -10.61
C ARG A 141 -2.69 -4.60 -11.08
N ASN A 142 -2.51 -4.39 -12.37
CA ASN A 142 -1.27 -3.81 -12.89
C ASN A 142 -1.16 -2.34 -12.48
N PRO A 143 -0.09 -1.93 -11.77
CA PRO A 143 0.17 -0.53 -11.49
C PRO A 143 0.28 0.31 -12.76
N PHE A 144 -0.32 1.48 -12.70
CA PHE A 144 -0.30 2.44 -13.80
C PHE A 144 -0.02 3.84 -13.26
N SER A 145 1.00 4.50 -13.81
CA SER A 145 1.33 5.87 -13.45
C SER A 145 1.38 6.73 -14.70
N GLN A 146 0.80 7.92 -14.60
CA GLN A 146 0.89 8.96 -15.61
C GLN A 146 1.34 10.27 -14.98
N GLN A 147 2.26 10.93 -15.66
CA GLN A 147 2.79 12.21 -15.24
C GLN A 147 2.89 13.15 -16.45
N TYR A 148 2.36 14.35 -16.28
CA TYR A 148 2.42 15.42 -17.25
C TYR A 148 3.09 16.63 -16.65
N ASN A 149 4.04 17.22 -17.38
CA ASN A 149 4.73 18.43 -16.96
C ASN A 149 4.73 19.43 -18.12
N LEU A 150 4.35 20.66 -17.83
CA LEU A 150 4.45 21.80 -18.73
C LEU A 150 5.35 22.84 -18.08
N ASN A 151 6.43 23.20 -18.75
CA ASN A 151 7.33 24.25 -18.30
C ASN A 151 7.36 25.36 -19.33
N ILE A 152 7.17 26.59 -18.89
CA ILE A 152 7.20 27.80 -19.71
C ILE A 152 8.26 28.73 -19.08
N GLY A 153 9.23 29.09 -19.85
CA GLY A 153 10.27 30.04 -19.42
C GLY A 153 10.44 31.16 -20.44
N ARG A 154 10.49 32.39 -19.98
CA ARG A 154 10.82 33.57 -20.77
C ARG A 154 11.80 34.46 -20.04
N GLY A 155 12.88 34.83 -20.72
CA GLY A 155 13.84 35.79 -20.20
C GLY A 155 13.95 37.02 -21.08
N THR A 156 14.11 38.18 -20.46
CA THR A 156 14.55 39.43 -21.07
C THR A 156 15.81 39.92 -20.35
N GLU A 157 16.39 41.04 -20.74
CA GLU A 157 17.53 41.59 -20.02
C GLU A 157 17.21 41.98 -18.56
N LYS A 158 15.97 42.37 -18.30
CA LYS A 158 15.53 42.87 -16.99
C LYS A 158 14.61 41.94 -16.23
N ASN A 159 14.02 40.93 -16.93
CA ASN A 159 13.02 40.06 -16.30
C ASN A 159 13.23 38.61 -16.74
N THR A 160 13.10 37.67 -15.81
CA THR A 160 13.07 36.25 -16.07
C THR A 160 11.84 35.65 -15.41
N PHE A 161 10.98 35.05 -16.22
CA PHE A 161 9.78 34.35 -15.75
C PHE A 161 9.87 32.86 -16.03
N ASN A 162 9.50 32.05 -15.07
CA ASN A 162 9.35 30.60 -15.20
C ASN A 162 8.02 30.18 -14.58
N ALA A 163 7.29 29.36 -15.31
CA ALA A 163 6.10 28.68 -14.82
C ALA A 163 6.24 27.18 -15.07
N SER A 164 5.88 26.38 -14.11
CA SER A 164 5.87 24.93 -14.20
C SER A 164 4.54 24.41 -13.68
N LEU A 165 3.87 23.60 -14.49
CA LEU A 165 2.66 22.90 -14.15
C LEU A 165 2.95 21.40 -14.15
N SER A 166 2.58 20.68 -13.13
CA SER A 166 2.72 19.24 -13.05
C SER A 166 1.42 18.57 -12.61
N TYR A 167 1.10 17.47 -13.22
CA TYR A 167 0.03 16.59 -12.81
C TYR A 167 0.55 15.16 -12.78
N ARG A 168 0.24 14.43 -11.72
CA ARG A 168 0.56 13.02 -11.58
C ARG A 168 -0.67 12.28 -11.10
N ASN A 169 -0.94 11.12 -11.69
CA ASN A 169 -1.93 10.17 -11.22
C ASN A 169 -1.28 8.79 -11.16
N ASN A 170 -1.35 8.15 -9.99
CA ASN A 170 -0.84 6.81 -9.77
C ASN A 170 -1.98 5.88 -9.37
N ARG A 171 -2.01 4.74 -9.98
CA ARG A 171 -2.80 3.57 -9.57
C ARG A 171 -1.81 2.50 -9.11
N GLU A 172 -1.84 2.16 -7.84
CA GLU A 172 -0.96 1.15 -7.28
C GLU A 172 -1.44 -0.27 -7.58
N GLU A 173 -0.64 -1.27 -7.22
CA GLU A 173 -0.97 -2.68 -7.44
C GLU A 173 -2.16 -3.15 -6.60
N ASP A 174 -2.35 -2.62 -5.41
CA ASP A 174 -3.53 -2.89 -4.60
C ASP A 174 -4.72 -2.12 -5.17
N LYS A 175 -5.84 -2.84 -5.43
CA LYS A 175 -7.07 -2.17 -5.83
C LYS A 175 -7.49 -1.16 -4.76
N TYR A 176 -8.09 -0.05 -5.19
CA TYR A 176 -8.51 1.07 -4.35
C TYR A 176 -7.36 1.86 -3.69
N THR A 177 -6.10 1.62 -4.11
CA THR A 177 -4.96 2.47 -3.71
C THR A 177 -4.56 3.33 -4.90
N ASP A 178 -4.96 4.60 -4.84
CA ASP A 178 -4.79 5.58 -5.90
C ASP A 178 -4.30 6.89 -5.30
N SER A 179 -3.51 7.64 -6.06
CA SER A 179 -3.11 8.98 -5.68
C SER A 179 -3.04 9.91 -6.88
N GLU A 180 -3.44 11.15 -6.68
CA GLU A 180 -3.23 12.20 -7.64
C GLU A 180 -2.60 13.44 -7.00
N SER A 181 -1.82 14.15 -7.76
CA SER A 181 -1.21 15.38 -7.31
C SER A 181 -1.11 16.38 -8.44
N PHE A 182 -1.30 17.64 -8.07
CA PHE A 182 -1.18 18.80 -8.92
C PHE A 182 -0.17 19.75 -8.32
N GLY A 183 0.78 20.24 -9.13
CA GLY A 183 1.78 21.21 -8.72
C GLY A 183 1.82 22.40 -9.67
N LEU A 184 1.85 23.60 -9.11
CA LEU A 184 2.08 24.85 -9.83
C LEU A 184 3.27 25.54 -9.19
N ASN A 185 4.25 25.91 -10.00
CA ASN A 185 5.41 26.68 -9.60
C ASN A 185 5.53 27.91 -10.52
N LEU A 186 5.44 29.09 -9.95
CA LEU A 186 5.63 30.35 -10.64
C LEU A 186 6.81 31.07 -10.01
N GLN A 187 7.74 31.52 -10.83
CA GLN A 187 8.89 32.32 -10.40
C GLN A 187 9.12 33.50 -11.34
N ASN A 188 9.39 34.64 -10.78
CA ASN A 188 9.77 35.83 -11.50
C ASN A 188 10.97 36.51 -10.83
N THR A 189 12.00 36.79 -11.60
CA THR A 189 13.14 37.60 -11.18
C THR A 189 13.14 38.88 -12.00
N SER A 190 12.99 40.01 -11.37
CA SER A 190 13.00 41.36 -11.99
C SER A 190 14.20 42.16 -11.51
N ARG A 191 15.05 42.63 -12.44
CA ARG A 191 16.11 43.56 -12.18
C ARG A 191 15.52 44.96 -12.18
N LEU A 192 15.35 45.54 -11.00
CA LEU A 192 14.76 46.87 -10.82
C LEU A 192 15.76 47.98 -11.15
N THR A 193 17.00 47.80 -10.70
CA THR A 193 18.14 48.67 -11.01
C THR A 193 19.40 47.81 -11.25
N SER A 194 20.56 48.48 -11.47
CA SER A 194 21.85 47.77 -11.58
C SER A 194 22.27 47.08 -10.31
N TRP A 195 21.79 47.57 -9.16
CA TRP A 195 22.17 47.11 -7.82
C TRP A 195 21.04 46.42 -7.05
N LEU A 196 19.79 46.41 -7.58
CA LEU A 196 18.62 45.83 -6.92
C LEU A 196 17.86 44.89 -7.85
N SER A 197 17.60 43.67 -7.36
CA SER A 197 16.67 42.74 -8.01
C SER A 197 15.63 42.17 -7.03
N LEU A 198 14.46 41.87 -7.56
CA LEU A 198 13.33 41.31 -6.82
C LEU A 198 13.05 39.91 -7.38
N ASP A 199 13.08 38.91 -6.51
CA ASP A 199 12.62 37.56 -6.80
C ASP A 199 11.26 37.36 -6.14
N LEU A 200 10.26 36.97 -6.96
CA LEU A 200 8.94 36.55 -6.50
C LEU A 200 8.76 35.08 -6.86
N GLY A 201 8.21 34.31 -5.95
CA GLY A 201 7.92 32.91 -6.23
C GLY A 201 6.70 32.41 -5.47
N THR A 202 5.98 31.51 -6.12
CA THR A 202 4.86 30.78 -5.53
C THR A 202 4.93 29.31 -5.93
N TYR A 203 4.77 28.42 -4.94
CA TYR A 203 4.71 26.98 -5.09
C TYR A 203 3.41 26.53 -4.48
N LEU A 204 2.54 25.94 -5.31
CA LEU A 204 1.30 25.31 -4.88
C LEU A 204 1.41 23.82 -5.13
N ASN A 205 1.05 23.02 -4.14
CA ASN A 205 0.89 21.59 -4.31
C ASN A 205 -0.44 21.18 -3.70
N TYR A 206 -1.20 20.40 -4.46
CA TYR A 206 -2.39 19.72 -4.02
C TYR A 206 -2.21 18.23 -4.24
N GLY A 207 -2.57 17.41 -3.27
CA GLY A 207 -2.57 15.96 -3.35
C GLY A 207 -3.84 15.37 -2.77
N ASP A 208 -4.37 14.38 -3.44
CA ASP A 208 -5.47 13.54 -3.00
C ASP A 208 -5.03 12.09 -3.12
N GLY A 209 -5.26 11.31 -2.08
CA GLY A 209 -4.87 9.91 -2.03
C GLY A 209 -5.90 9.06 -1.31
N THR A 210 -6.11 7.88 -1.85
CA THR A 210 -6.88 6.80 -1.21
C THR A 210 -5.97 5.60 -1.07
N THR A 211 -5.88 5.05 0.13
CA THR A 211 -5.13 3.84 0.43
C THR A 211 -6.08 2.79 0.99
N GLN A 212 -6.08 1.63 0.39
CA GLN A 212 -6.78 0.47 0.89
C GLN A 212 -6.04 -0.06 2.12
N SER A 213 -6.75 -0.23 3.25
CA SER A 213 -6.17 -0.61 4.54
C SER A 213 -6.39 -2.08 4.90
N TYR A 214 -7.28 -2.79 4.21
CA TYR A 214 -7.53 -4.20 4.46
C TYR A 214 -6.53 -5.07 3.70
N ASN A 215 -5.75 -5.88 4.42
CA ASN A 215 -4.70 -6.69 3.83
C ASN A 215 -5.16 -8.13 3.61
N LEU A 216 -5.40 -8.52 2.35
CA LEU A 216 -5.72 -9.89 1.98
C LEU A 216 -4.54 -10.85 2.11
N THR A 217 -3.31 -10.37 2.16
CA THR A 217 -2.10 -11.19 2.25
C THR A 217 -1.54 -11.30 3.67
N SER A 218 -2.14 -10.60 4.62
CA SER A 218 -1.77 -10.75 6.03
C SER A 218 -2.20 -12.14 6.52
N PRO A 219 -1.30 -12.94 7.10
CA PRO A 219 -1.65 -14.24 7.61
C PRO A 219 -2.56 -14.07 8.84
N GLY A 220 -3.85 -14.01 8.61
CA GLY A 220 -4.87 -14.29 9.62
C GLY A 220 -5.08 -15.80 9.70
N TYR A 221 -5.64 -16.27 10.79
CA TYR A 221 -5.85 -17.70 11.08
C TYR A 221 -6.61 -18.50 10.00
N ASN A 222 -7.20 -17.82 9.00
CA ASN A 222 -8.09 -18.43 8.02
C ASN A 222 -7.55 -18.43 6.59
N TYR A 223 -6.32 -17.96 6.37
CA TYR A 223 -5.76 -17.84 5.03
C TYR A 223 -4.73 -18.93 4.77
N VAL A 224 -5.25 -20.10 4.42
CA VAL A 224 -4.44 -21.22 3.97
C VAL A 224 -4.51 -21.33 2.43
N PRO A 225 -3.53 -21.93 1.77
CA PRO A 225 -3.45 -21.97 0.30
C PRO A 225 -4.70 -22.48 -0.40
N TYR A 226 -5.43 -23.42 0.20
CA TYR A 226 -6.68 -24.00 -0.34
C TYR A 226 -7.94 -23.21 0.00
N SER A 227 -7.87 -22.15 0.83
CA SER A 227 -9.00 -21.24 1.05
C SER A 227 -9.41 -20.54 -0.23
N SER A 228 -10.62 -20.01 -0.27
CA SER A 228 -11.12 -19.22 -1.39
C SER A 228 -11.77 -17.94 -0.88
N LEU A 229 -11.67 -16.88 -1.68
CA LEU A 229 -12.42 -15.64 -1.45
C LEU A 229 -13.83 -15.69 -2.05
N LEU A 230 -14.19 -16.82 -2.71
CA LEU A 230 -15.50 -17.06 -3.29
C LEU A 230 -16.09 -18.36 -2.78
N ASN A 231 -17.40 -18.38 -2.65
CA ASN A 231 -18.19 -19.59 -2.49
C ASN A 231 -18.30 -20.38 -3.82
N GLY A 232 -18.77 -21.61 -3.76
CA GLY A 232 -18.95 -22.47 -4.94
C GLY A 232 -19.94 -21.92 -5.98
N ASP A 233 -20.85 -21.03 -5.58
CA ASP A 233 -21.81 -20.34 -6.45
C ASP A 233 -21.26 -19.03 -7.05
N GLY A 234 -20.01 -18.66 -6.71
CA GLY A 234 -19.35 -17.44 -7.15
C GLY A 234 -19.66 -16.20 -6.31
N SER A 235 -20.47 -16.30 -5.27
CA SER A 235 -20.66 -15.23 -4.29
C SER A 235 -19.41 -15.03 -3.45
N TYR A 236 -19.27 -13.85 -2.84
CA TYR A 236 -18.13 -13.58 -1.97
C TYR A 236 -18.19 -14.40 -0.69
N TYR A 237 -17.07 -15.04 -0.35
CA TYR A 237 -16.94 -15.78 0.89
C TYR A 237 -17.01 -14.81 2.08
N THR A 238 -17.84 -15.15 3.07
CA THR A 238 -17.96 -14.42 4.33
C THR A 238 -17.39 -15.27 5.45
N ASN A 239 -16.40 -14.73 6.14
CA ASN A 239 -15.85 -15.32 7.34
C ASN A 239 -16.81 -15.01 8.50
N THR A 240 -17.55 -16.01 8.91
CA THR A 240 -18.61 -15.84 9.91
C THR A 240 -18.06 -15.71 11.33
N ALA A 241 -18.88 -15.23 12.26
CA ALA A 241 -18.52 -15.23 13.67
C ALA A 241 -18.24 -16.65 14.19
N ALA A 242 -18.92 -17.66 13.65
CA ALA A 242 -18.68 -19.06 13.97
C ALA A 242 -17.29 -19.57 13.61
N ASP A 243 -16.70 -19.00 12.56
CA ASP A 243 -15.34 -19.36 12.13
C ASP A 243 -14.23 -18.67 12.96
N ARG A 244 -14.58 -17.64 13.75
CA ARG A 244 -13.61 -16.78 14.44
C ARG A 244 -13.71 -16.78 15.96
N TYR A 245 -14.87 -17.14 16.50
CA TYR A 245 -15.16 -17.07 17.92
C TYR A 245 -15.65 -18.41 18.45
N SER A 246 -15.25 -18.78 19.67
CA SER A 246 -15.78 -19.93 20.36
C SER A 246 -17.30 -19.80 20.60
N LYS A 247 -17.98 -20.92 20.85
CA LYS A 247 -19.41 -20.94 21.14
C LYS A 247 -19.76 -19.99 22.30
N SER A 248 -18.97 -20.00 23.36
CA SER A 248 -19.19 -19.11 24.51
C SER A 248 -19.06 -17.63 24.16
N GLN A 249 -18.10 -17.28 23.30
CA GLN A 249 -17.98 -15.89 22.79
C GLN A 249 -19.16 -15.50 21.92
N GLN A 250 -19.65 -16.41 21.05
CA GLN A 250 -20.83 -16.17 20.21
C GLN A 250 -22.09 -15.95 21.06
N GLU A 251 -22.26 -16.72 22.15
CA GLU A 251 -23.37 -16.55 23.10
C GLU A 251 -23.31 -15.16 23.76
N ILE A 252 -22.12 -14.71 24.17
CA ILE A 252 -21.94 -13.36 24.75
C ILE A 252 -22.30 -12.30 23.71
N ILE A 253 -21.76 -12.37 22.48
CA ILE A 253 -22.04 -11.43 21.39
C ILE A 253 -23.56 -11.35 21.14
N SER A 254 -24.22 -12.51 21.08
CA SER A 254 -25.67 -12.60 20.87
C SER A 254 -26.50 -12.03 22.05
N SER A 255 -26.08 -12.36 23.29
CA SER A 255 -26.80 -11.91 24.49
C SER A 255 -26.80 -10.39 24.69
N TYR A 256 -25.73 -9.73 24.24
CA TYR A 256 -25.66 -8.26 24.27
C TYR A 256 -26.26 -7.58 23.03
N GLY A 257 -26.85 -8.33 22.10
CA GLY A 257 -27.45 -7.78 20.88
C GLY A 257 -26.45 -7.03 19.99
N LEU A 258 -25.17 -7.44 20.02
CA LEU A 258 -24.12 -6.84 19.20
C LEU A 258 -24.33 -7.21 17.74
N TYR A 259 -23.83 -6.34 16.85
CA TYR A 259 -23.87 -6.60 15.42
C TYR A 259 -23.10 -7.88 15.07
N SER A 260 -23.53 -8.52 13.96
CA SER A 260 -22.75 -9.63 13.39
C SER A 260 -21.29 -9.22 13.19
N MET A 261 -20.39 -10.08 13.68
CA MET A 261 -18.96 -9.91 13.52
C MET A 261 -18.45 -10.54 12.22
N ASP A 262 -19.35 -10.84 11.28
CA ASP A 262 -19.03 -11.43 10.00
C ASP A 262 -18.19 -10.46 9.15
N ILE A 263 -17.20 -10.99 8.46
CA ILE A 263 -16.33 -10.22 7.58
C ILE A 263 -16.33 -10.86 6.19
N THR A 264 -16.66 -10.07 5.19
CA THR A 264 -16.50 -10.45 3.78
C THR A 264 -15.24 -9.78 3.25
N PRO A 265 -14.11 -10.51 3.12
CA PRO A 265 -12.80 -9.90 2.81
C PRO A 265 -12.79 -9.04 1.54
N LEU A 266 -13.53 -9.46 0.51
CA LEU A 266 -13.59 -8.69 -0.75
C LEU A 266 -14.41 -7.40 -0.64
N ASP A 267 -15.41 -7.34 0.24
CA ASP A 267 -16.15 -6.11 0.54
C ASP A 267 -15.30 -5.13 1.33
N GLU A 268 -14.46 -5.63 2.24
CA GLU A 268 -13.58 -4.81 3.06
C GLU A 268 -12.54 -4.05 2.23
N LEU A 269 -12.14 -4.56 1.07
CA LEU A 269 -11.25 -3.84 0.16
C LEU A 269 -11.80 -2.48 -0.27
N GLY A 270 -13.12 -2.39 -0.49
CA GLY A 270 -13.78 -1.17 -0.91
C GLY A 270 -14.28 -0.28 0.23
N ARG A 271 -14.39 -0.82 1.44
CA ARG A 271 -14.94 -0.13 2.62
C ARG A 271 -13.86 0.42 3.53
N ASN A 272 -12.77 -0.32 3.71
CA ASN A 272 -11.69 0.03 4.63
C ASN A 272 -10.64 0.90 3.95
N LEU A 273 -11.04 2.13 3.62
CA LEU A 273 -10.23 3.08 2.87
C LEU A 273 -9.76 4.23 3.76
N SER A 274 -8.46 4.47 3.75
CA SER A 274 -7.87 5.69 4.28
C SER A 274 -7.79 6.74 3.17
N LYS A 275 -8.33 7.94 3.41
CA LYS A 275 -8.29 9.05 2.47
C LYS A 275 -7.45 10.18 3.03
N SER A 276 -6.57 10.71 2.22
CA SER A 276 -5.72 11.84 2.57
C SER A 276 -5.83 12.95 1.54
N LYS A 277 -5.94 14.19 2.02
CA LYS A 277 -5.84 15.38 1.18
C LYS A 277 -4.79 16.29 1.76
N ASN A 278 -3.90 16.76 0.94
CA ASN A 278 -2.92 17.73 1.36
C ASN A 278 -2.92 18.93 0.41
N PHE A 279 -2.78 20.11 0.99
CA PHE A 279 -2.56 21.35 0.26
C PHE A 279 -1.41 22.09 0.89
N SER A 280 -0.44 22.48 0.08
CA SER A 280 0.66 23.30 0.53
C SER A 280 0.86 24.48 -0.40
N ASN A 281 1.05 25.66 0.19
CA ASN A 281 1.41 26.87 -0.51
C ASN A 281 2.65 27.47 0.14
N ARG A 282 3.61 27.85 -0.68
CA ARG A 282 4.76 28.64 -0.29
C ARG A 282 4.92 29.80 -1.25
N THR A 283 4.68 31.00 -0.76
CA THR A 283 4.91 32.24 -1.51
C THR A 283 6.02 33.03 -0.84
N PHE A 284 6.91 33.60 -1.62
CA PHE A 284 8.00 34.41 -1.11
C PHE A 284 8.29 35.61 -2.01
N ALA A 285 8.81 36.67 -1.41
CA ALA A 285 9.43 37.81 -2.07
C ALA A 285 10.85 37.98 -1.47
N ARG A 286 11.84 38.10 -2.34
CA ARG A 286 13.23 38.31 -1.93
C ARG A 286 13.81 39.49 -2.68
N LEU A 287 14.40 40.42 -1.93
CA LEU A 287 15.18 41.53 -2.47
C LEU A 287 16.66 41.14 -2.41
N ASN A 288 17.37 41.28 -3.53
CA ASN A 288 18.80 41.04 -3.60
C ASN A 288 19.49 42.34 -3.93
N PHE A 289 20.41 42.73 -3.07
CA PHE A 289 21.20 43.95 -3.18
C PHE A 289 22.63 43.61 -3.63
N LYS A 290 23.09 44.30 -4.64
CA LYS A 290 24.50 44.24 -5.10
C LYS A 290 25.15 45.57 -4.81
N PHE A 291 25.83 45.69 -3.67
CA PHE A 291 26.49 46.93 -3.25
C PHE A 291 27.77 47.17 -4.04
N THR A 292 28.57 46.13 -4.25
CA THR A 292 29.81 46.15 -5.05
C THR A 292 29.93 44.79 -5.78
N ASP A 293 30.94 44.63 -6.63
CA ASP A 293 31.16 43.37 -7.34
C ASP A 293 31.51 42.20 -6.41
N TRP A 294 32.08 42.49 -5.26
CA TRP A 294 32.50 41.53 -4.24
C TRP A 294 31.53 41.38 -3.05
N LEU A 295 30.56 42.30 -2.86
CA LEU A 295 29.59 42.26 -1.76
C LEU A 295 28.16 42.24 -2.29
N ARG A 296 27.48 41.12 -2.05
CA ARG A 296 26.06 40.91 -2.37
C ARG A 296 25.32 40.43 -1.12
N TYR A 297 24.13 40.96 -0.90
CA TYR A 297 23.25 40.54 0.19
C TYR A 297 21.84 40.31 -0.32
#